data_bf6bc4bee4c905eb883125d4f3c51c88
#
_entry.id   bf6bc4bee4c905eb883125d4f3c51c88
#
_cell.length_a   1.000
_cell.length_b   1.000
_cell.length_c   1.000
_cell.angle_alpha   90.00
_cell.angle_beta   90.00
_cell.angle_gamma   90.00
#
_symmetry.space_group_name_H-M   'P 1'
#
loop_
_entity.id
_entity.type
_entity.pdbx_description
1 polymer ?
#
loop_
_entity_poly.entity_id
_entity_poly.type
_entity_poly.pdbx_seq_one_letter_code
_entity_poly.pdbx_strand_id
1 'polypeptide(L)'
;MCTCITFRANEFYFGRNLDLDVSFGEKVAVTPRNYPFHFRYLPDLSEHYAMIGMANVTKNYPLYAEAANEKGVCIAGLNFPGNACYQDFKRGKINIASYELIPWLLGKSKSADEAAQMLREANITGDAFTEQMPPAPLHWMLADQASCYVVEAVEEGVKIYPNPIGVLTNNPPFPFHLDYIRNFLHLSPETPENHFAKRLESAGFQGKWRLTPYGEGMGAIGLPGDVSPASRFVRASFLKWNSVCGEDAEAEISQFFHILDGVSMVRGSVQTEEGKYETTIYTCCIRPREGIYYYKTYDDSQICGVDLFQEDINGRTLSVYEVKRRQRVIWQNGGNKRNEG
;
A
#
# COMPACT_ATOMS: atom_id res chain seq x y z
N MET A 1 -7.60 -2.23 -8.45
CA MET A 1 -6.78 -1.00 -8.22
C MET A 1 -6.09 -1.08 -6.86
N CYS A 2 -5.26 -0.09 -6.46
CA CYS A 2 -4.53 -0.15 -5.18
C CYS A 2 -4.06 1.24 -4.75
N THR A 3 -3.83 1.43 -3.44
CA THR A 3 -3.15 2.63 -2.90
C THR A 3 -2.22 2.20 -1.78
N CYS A 4 -0.94 2.53 -1.89
CA CYS A 4 0.08 2.25 -0.88
C CYS A 4 0.65 3.54 -0.32
N ILE A 5 0.89 3.60 0.98
CA ILE A 5 1.48 4.76 1.65
C ILE A 5 2.58 4.36 2.62
N THR A 6 3.55 5.26 2.80
CA THR A 6 4.34 5.34 4.03
C THR A 6 3.70 6.36 4.95
N PHE A 7 3.85 6.21 6.25
CA PHE A 7 3.42 7.22 7.22
C PHE A 7 4.47 7.33 8.32
N ARG A 8 4.76 8.56 8.74
CA ARG A 8 5.67 8.84 9.84
C ARG A 8 4.97 9.74 10.83
N ALA A 9 4.85 9.24 12.03
CA ALA A 9 4.52 9.99 13.22
C ALA A 9 5.71 9.87 14.19
N ASN A 10 5.57 9.29 15.37
CA ASN A 10 6.71 8.93 16.22
C ASN A 10 7.43 7.71 15.65
N GLU A 11 6.67 6.79 15.01
CA GLU A 11 7.18 5.59 14.36
C GLU A 11 6.98 5.64 12.84
N PHE A 12 7.57 4.67 12.15
CA PHE A 12 7.39 4.48 10.72
C PHE A 12 6.37 3.37 10.45
N TYR A 13 5.44 3.65 9.54
CA TYR A 13 4.41 2.74 9.10
C TYR A 13 4.40 2.62 7.58
N PHE A 14 4.05 1.43 7.10
CA PHE A 14 3.90 1.12 5.69
C PHE A 14 2.64 0.27 5.48
N GLY A 15 1.89 0.49 4.43
CA GLY A 15 0.75 -0.38 4.12
C GLY A 15 -0.10 0.15 2.98
N ARG A 16 -1.20 -0.55 2.74
CA ARG A 16 -1.98 -0.33 1.52
C ARG A 16 -3.46 -0.67 1.65
N ASN A 17 -4.25 -0.13 0.73
CA ASN A 17 -5.50 -0.71 0.27
C ASN A 17 -5.21 -1.65 -0.91
N LEU A 18 -5.73 -2.87 -0.87
CA LEU A 18 -5.79 -3.76 -2.01
C LEU A 18 -7.22 -3.79 -2.55
N ASP A 19 -7.39 -3.26 -3.76
CA ASP A 19 -8.70 -3.09 -4.39
C ASP A 19 -8.81 -4.05 -5.56
N LEU A 20 -9.73 -5.02 -5.48
CA LEU A 20 -10.01 -6.03 -6.50
C LEU A 20 -11.50 -6.34 -6.53
N ASP A 21 -11.93 -7.03 -7.59
CA ASP A 21 -13.29 -7.55 -7.76
C ASP A 21 -13.49 -8.94 -7.15
N VAL A 22 -12.39 -9.63 -6.82
CA VAL A 22 -12.39 -10.98 -6.21
C VAL A 22 -11.30 -11.11 -5.16
N SER A 23 -11.53 -12.01 -4.19
CA SER A 23 -10.49 -12.48 -3.27
C SER A 23 -9.51 -13.38 -4.04
N PHE A 24 -8.21 -13.21 -3.80
CA PHE A 24 -7.17 -14.08 -4.34
C PHE A 24 -6.71 -15.16 -3.35
N GLY A 25 -7.48 -15.38 -2.27
CA GLY A 25 -7.14 -16.34 -1.22
C GLY A 25 -6.08 -15.80 -0.25
N GLU A 26 -6.16 -14.51 0.04
CA GLU A 26 -5.24 -13.79 0.90
C GLU A 26 -5.24 -14.31 2.33
N LYS A 27 -4.03 -14.45 2.89
CA LYS A 27 -3.73 -14.89 4.25
C LYS A 27 -2.54 -14.11 4.77
N VAL A 28 -2.49 -13.83 6.06
CA VAL A 28 -1.27 -13.31 6.65
C VAL A 28 -0.29 -14.48 6.78
N ALA A 29 0.89 -14.34 6.19
CA ALA A 29 1.94 -15.35 6.20
C ALA A 29 3.19 -14.80 6.91
N VAL A 30 3.74 -15.61 7.81
CA VAL A 30 5.04 -15.40 8.43
C VAL A 30 6.01 -16.42 7.85
N THR A 31 7.09 -15.94 7.26
CA THR A 31 8.17 -16.78 6.74
C THR A 31 9.36 -16.66 7.66
N PRO A 32 9.76 -17.75 8.37
CA PRO A 32 10.90 -17.73 9.28
C PRO A 32 12.24 -17.77 8.53
N ARG A 33 13.33 -17.44 9.21
CA ARG A 33 14.68 -17.26 8.63
C ARG A 33 15.23 -18.47 7.88
N ASN A 34 14.83 -19.68 8.26
CA ASN A 34 15.35 -20.92 7.66
C ASN A 34 14.31 -21.62 6.75
N TYR A 35 13.28 -20.90 6.35
CA TYR A 35 12.34 -21.40 5.35
C TYR A 35 13.02 -21.48 3.98
N PRO A 36 12.99 -22.64 3.28
CA PRO A 36 13.68 -22.76 1.99
C PRO A 36 12.86 -22.12 0.86
N PHE A 37 13.35 -21.01 0.31
CA PHE A 37 12.85 -20.48 -0.95
C PHE A 37 13.58 -21.13 -2.13
N HIS A 38 12.83 -21.67 -3.07
CA HIS A 38 13.32 -22.18 -4.33
C HIS A 38 12.99 -21.15 -5.42
N PHE A 39 14.02 -20.52 -5.96
CA PHE A 39 13.87 -19.54 -7.03
C PHE A 39 14.07 -20.18 -8.40
N ARG A 40 13.38 -19.64 -9.40
CA ARG A 40 13.42 -20.18 -10.77
C ARG A 40 14.79 -20.08 -11.41
N TYR A 41 15.50 -18.98 -11.19
CA TYR A 41 16.77 -18.67 -11.86
C TYR A 41 17.93 -18.42 -10.91
N LEU A 42 17.66 -18.34 -9.63
CA LEU A 42 18.66 -18.09 -8.61
C LEU A 42 18.86 -19.34 -7.74
N PRO A 43 20.00 -19.44 -7.06
CA PRO A 43 20.20 -20.49 -6.06
C PRO A 43 19.12 -20.40 -4.98
N ASP A 44 18.78 -21.56 -4.42
CA ASP A 44 17.90 -21.65 -3.26
C ASP A 44 18.37 -20.74 -2.14
N LEU A 45 17.43 -20.16 -1.44
CA LEU A 45 17.67 -19.29 -0.30
C LEU A 45 17.13 -19.94 0.97
N SER A 46 18.00 -20.61 1.71
CA SER A 46 17.65 -21.36 2.94
C SER A 46 18.00 -20.62 4.23
N GLU A 47 18.68 -19.47 4.13
CA GLU A 47 19.00 -18.56 5.23
C GLU A 47 18.72 -17.13 4.77
N HIS A 48 17.79 -16.47 5.43
CA HIS A 48 17.33 -15.14 5.04
C HIS A 48 16.70 -14.42 6.24
N TYR A 49 16.37 -13.14 6.10
CA TYR A 49 15.61 -12.43 7.12
C TYR A 49 14.16 -12.96 7.18
N ALA A 50 13.65 -13.11 8.39
CA ALA A 50 12.25 -13.42 8.60
C ALA A 50 11.37 -12.30 8.06
N MET A 51 10.20 -12.65 7.53
CA MET A 51 9.27 -11.70 6.92
C MET A 51 7.81 -12.01 7.23
N ILE A 52 6.99 -10.96 7.23
CA ILE A 52 5.55 -11.03 7.46
C ILE A 52 4.82 -10.19 6.43
N GLY A 53 3.69 -10.68 5.94
CA GLY A 53 2.88 -9.93 4.98
C GLY A 53 1.63 -10.67 4.56
N MET A 54 0.86 -10.07 3.65
CA MET A 54 -0.30 -10.71 3.04
C MET A 54 0.14 -11.47 1.79
N ALA A 55 -0.28 -12.73 1.68
CA ALA A 55 0.10 -13.62 0.60
C ALA A 55 -1.04 -14.57 0.21
N ASN A 56 -1.04 -15.02 -1.04
CA ASN A 56 -1.65 -16.30 -1.39
C ASN A 56 -0.61 -17.39 -1.11
N VAL A 57 -0.98 -18.39 -0.32
CA VAL A 57 -0.10 -19.53 -0.01
C VAL A 57 -0.54 -20.72 -0.84
N THR A 58 0.20 -20.99 -1.91
CA THR A 58 -0.06 -22.09 -2.86
C THR A 58 1.17 -22.98 -3.00
N LYS A 59 1.00 -24.31 -2.95
CA LYS A 59 2.10 -25.28 -2.99
C LYS A 59 3.19 -24.99 -1.94
N ASN A 60 2.77 -24.58 -0.76
CA ASN A 60 3.65 -24.17 0.33
C ASN A 60 4.60 -23.01 -0.04
N TYR A 61 4.23 -22.14 -1.01
CA TYR A 61 4.97 -20.94 -1.40
C TYR A 61 4.13 -19.70 -1.11
N PRO A 62 4.65 -18.71 -0.37
CA PRO A 62 3.93 -17.47 -0.09
C PRO A 62 4.12 -16.48 -1.25
N LEU A 63 3.09 -16.33 -2.07
CA LEU A 63 3.01 -15.30 -3.11
C LEU A 63 2.57 -13.98 -2.46
N TYR A 64 3.52 -13.22 -1.97
CA TYR A 64 3.26 -11.97 -1.25
C TYR A 64 2.70 -10.87 -2.14
N ALA A 65 1.62 -10.23 -1.69
CA ALA A 65 1.13 -8.98 -2.26
C ALA A 65 1.90 -7.77 -1.70
N GLU A 66 2.17 -7.80 -0.38
CA GLU A 66 3.10 -6.94 0.33
C GLU A 66 3.68 -7.68 1.53
N ALA A 67 4.86 -7.25 1.95
CA ALA A 67 5.49 -7.77 3.17
C ALA A 67 6.52 -6.78 3.73
N ALA A 68 6.91 -7.03 4.97
CA ALA A 68 8.08 -6.45 5.60
C ALA A 68 9.00 -7.54 6.15
N ASN A 69 10.30 -7.27 6.21
CA ASN A 69 11.24 -8.14 6.89
C ASN A 69 11.59 -7.62 8.30
N GLU A 70 12.24 -8.45 9.09
CA GLU A 70 12.70 -8.15 10.47
C GLU A 70 13.71 -7.00 10.57
N LYS A 71 14.23 -6.50 9.44
CA LYS A 71 15.13 -5.33 9.36
C LYS A 71 14.38 -4.03 9.09
N GLY A 72 13.07 -4.11 8.86
CA GLY A 72 12.24 -2.95 8.65
C GLY A 72 12.08 -2.54 7.18
N VAL A 73 12.55 -3.35 6.24
CA VAL A 73 12.32 -3.13 4.80
C VAL A 73 10.93 -3.63 4.43
N CYS A 74 10.17 -2.79 3.73
CA CYS A 74 8.80 -3.07 3.29
C CYS A 74 8.71 -2.99 1.77
N ILE A 75 7.89 -3.84 1.16
CA ILE A 75 7.58 -3.78 -0.27
C ILE A 75 6.14 -4.20 -0.53
N ALA A 76 5.48 -3.53 -1.46
CA ALA A 76 4.13 -3.86 -1.92
C ALA A 76 4.07 -3.82 -3.44
N GLY A 77 3.43 -4.83 -4.05
CA GLY A 77 3.11 -4.86 -5.48
C GLY A 77 1.73 -4.28 -5.75
N LEU A 78 1.62 -3.32 -6.68
CA LEU A 78 0.38 -2.68 -7.07
C LEU A 78 0.10 -2.94 -8.55
N ASN A 79 -1.17 -3.02 -8.92
CA ASN A 79 -1.57 -3.30 -10.29
C ASN A 79 -1.16 -2.17 -11.24
N PHE A 80 -0.50 -2.54 -12.36
CA PHE A 80 0.08 -1.61 -13.33
C PHE A 80 -0.14 -2.09 -14.78
N PRO A 81 -1.40 -2.42 -15.15
CA PRO A 81 -1.71 -3.01 -16.44
C PRO A 81 -1.39 -2.05 -17.59
N GLY A 82 -0.94 -2.61 -18.72
CA GLY A 82 -0.60 -1.84 -19.92
C GLY A 82 0.74 -1.10 -19.87
N ASN A 83 1.36 -0.96 -18.70
CA ASN A 83 2.69 -0.36 -18.52
C ASN A 83 3.73 -1.36 -18.02
N ALA A 84 3.32 -2.33 -17.19
CA ALA A 84 4.23 -3.38 -16.76
C ALA A 84 4.68 -4.22 -17.96
N CYS A 85 5.99 -4.30 -18.16
CA CYS A 85 6.64 -5.06 -19.22
C CYS A 85 7.79 -5.88 -18.64
N TYR A 86 7.53 -7.16 -18.38
CA TYR A 86 8.55 -8.08 -17.93
C TYR A 86 9.36 -8.58 -19.09
N GLN A 87 10.65 -8.77 -18.84
CA GLN A 87 11.60 -9.15 -19.89
C GLN A 87 11.78 -10.67 -19.96
N ASP A 88 12.23 -11.16 -21.07
CA ASP A 88 12.72 -12.53 -21.17
C ASP A 88 14.02 -12.73 -20.37
N PHE A 89 14.39 -13.99 -20.11
CA PHE A 89 15.66 -14.33 -19.46
C PHE A 89 16.85 -13.69 -20.19
N LYS A 90 17.71 -13.01 -19.45
CA LYS A 90 18.93 -12.36 -19.97
C LYS A 90 20.18 -13.00 -19.38
N ARG A 91 21.02 -13.61 -20.24
CA ARG A 91 22.30 -14.19 -19.81
C ARG A 91 23.22 -13.11 -19.22
N GLY A 92 23.82 -13.40 -18.07
CA GLY A 92 24.73 -12.47 -17.38
C GLY A 92 24.03 -11.40 -16.53
N LYS A 93 22.70 -11.47 -16.37
CA LYS A 93 21.93 -10.65 -15.43
C LYS A 93 21.39 -11.50 -14.30
N ILE A 94 21.03 -10.86 -13.19
CA ILE A 94 20.27 -11.47 -12.12
C ILE A 94 18.81 -11.57 -12.57
N ASN A 95 18.40 -12.76 -13.04
CA ASN A 95 17.02 -12.96 -13.46
C ASN A 95 16.17 -13.38 -12.26
N ILE A 96 15.02 -12.73 -12.08
CA ILE A 96 14.08 -13.01 -11.01
C ILE A 96 12.64 -12.95 -11.55
N ALA A 97 11.84 -13.97 -11.31
CA ALA A 97 10.44 -13.94 -11.68
C ALA A 97 9.68 -12.91 -10.85
N SER A 98 8.70 -12.23 -11.46
CA SER A 98 7.97 -11.14 -10.82
C SER A 98 7.34 -11.54 -9.47
N TYR A 99 6.85 -12.78 -9.32
CA TYR A 99 6.28 -13.31 -8.09
C TYR A 99 7.33 -13.64 -7.00
N GLU A 100 8.60 -13.75 -7.36
CA GLU A 100 9.74 -14.02 -6.46
C GLU A 100 10.39 -12.72 -5.93
N LEU A 101 10.03 -11.57 -6.51
CA LEU A 101 10.71 -10.30 -6.23
C LEU A 101 10.66 -9.93 -4.76
N ILE A 102 9.49 -10.04 -4.14
CA ILE A 102 9.28 -9.67 -2.72
C ILE A 102 10.15 -10.54 -1.80
N PRO A 103 10.05 -11.88 -1.81
CA PRO A 103 10.86 -12.70 -0.92
C PRO A 103 12.36 -12.62 -1.21
N TRP A 104 12.76 -12.43 -2.47
CA TRP A 104 14.17 -12.26 -2.81
C TRP A 104 14.77 -10.98 -2.22
N LEU A 105 14.10 -9.83 -2.38
CA LEU A 105 14.57 -8.56 -1.84
C LEU A 105 14.56 -8.57 -0.31
N LEU A 106 13.42 -8.93 0.29
CA LEU A 106 13.26 -8.92 1.74
C LEU A 106 14.16 -9.94 2.44
N GLY A 107 14.43 -11.06 1.79
CA GLY A 107 15.31 -12.09 2.35
C GLY A 107 16.77 -11.64 2.48
N LYS A 108 17.20 -10.67 1.68
CA LYS A 108 18.62 -10.30 1.56
C LYS A 108 18.94 -8.86 1.97
N SER A 109 18.01 -7.93 1.91
CA SER A 109 18.28 -6.50 2.15
C SER A 109 18.03 -6.09 3.61
N LYS A 110 18.89 -5.24 4.13
CA LYS A 110 18.77 -4.60 5.46
C LYS A 110 18.15 -3.20 5.37
N SER A 111 18.11 -2.64 4.18
CA SER A 111 17.55 -1.32 3.91
C SER A 111 16.90 -1.26 2.54
N ALA A 112 16.03 -0.27 2.33
CA ALA A 112 15.44 0.02 1.04
C ALA A 112 16.51 0.40 0.00
N ASP A 113 17.59 1.06 0.42
CA ASP A 113 18.71 1.42 -0.45
C ASP A 113 19.46 0.18 -0.94
N GLU A 114 19.73 -0.80 -0.07
CA GLU A 114 20.32 -2.09 -0.47
C GLU A 114 19.42 -2.83 -1.46
N ALA A 115 18.11 -2.90 -1.19
CA ALA A 115 17.14 -3.52 -2.09
C ALA A 115 17.07 -2.80 -3.45
N ALA A 116 17.09 -1.47 -3.45
CA ALA A 116 17.14 -0.67 -4.68
C ALA A 116 18.43 -0.91 -5.46
N GLN A 117 19.57 -1.08 -4.78
CA GLN A 117 20.83 -1.42 -5.45
C GLN A 117 20.78 -2.82 -6.09
N MET A 118 20.22 -3.82 -5.41
CA MET A 118 20.02 -5.16 -5.96
C MET A 118 19.16 -5.12 -7.24
N LEU A 119 18.11 -4.29 -7.25
CA LEU A 119 17.20 -4.12 -8.39
C LEU A 119 17.87 -3.50 -9.62
N ARG A 120 18.92 -2.69 -9.48
CA ARG A 120 19.67 -2.12 -10.61
C ARG A 120 20.37 -3.19 -11.45
N GLU A 121 20.74 -4.31 -10.84
CA GLU A 121 21.39 -5.45 -11.49
C GLU A 121 20.39 -6.52 -11.94
N ALA A 122 19.11 -6.39 -11.52
CA ALA A 122 18.08 -7.38 -11.78
C ALA A 122 17.44 -7.23 -13.16
N ASN A 123 16.97 -8.36 -13.67
CA ASN A 123 16.10 -8.49 -14.82
C ASN A 123 14.82 -9.20 -14.34
N ILE A 124 13.70 -8.49 -14.29
CA ILE A 124 12.43 -9.06 -13.84
C ILE A 124 11.77 -9.78 -15.01
N THR A 125 11.51 -11.08 -14.82
CA THR A 125 10.96 -11.95 -15.88
C THR A 125 9.46 -12.19 -15.69
N GLY A 126 8.77 -12.43 -16.79
CA GLY A 126 7.32 -12.65 -16.86
C GLY A 126 6.90 -14.12 -16.73
N ASP A 127 7.65 -14.91 -15.97
CA ASP A 127 7.33 -16.31 -15.76
C ASP A 127 6.06 -16.49 -14.91
N ALA A 128 5.20 -17.41 -15.31
CA ALA A 128 4.05 -17.82 -14.53
C ALA A 128 4.48 -18.70 -13.34
N PHE A 129 3.85 -18.53 -12.18
CA PHE A 129 4.03 -19.45 -11.05
C PHE A 129 3.49 -20.85 -11.36
N THR A 130 2.31 -20.91 -11.96
CA THR A 130 1.72 -22.09 -12.61
C THR A 130 0.99 -21.66 -13.87
N GLU A 131 0.57 -22.61 -14.72
CA GLU A 131 -0.24 -22.30 -15.91
C GLU A 131 -1.52 -21.50 -15.59
N GLN A 132 -2.12 -21.75 -14.40
CA GLN A 132 -3.33 -21.06 -13.94
C GLN A 132 -3.05 -19.76 -13.18
N MET A 133 -1.77 -19.48 -12.88
CA MET A 133 -1.33 -18.28 -12.16
C MET A 133 -0.28 -17.53 -12.97
N PRO A 134 -0.70 -16.80 -14.01
CA PRO A 134 0.18 -15.97 -14.82
C PRO A 134 0.77 -14.83 -14.01
N PRO A 135 1.85 -14.18 -14.47
CA PRO A 135 2.42 -13.03 -13.80
C PRO A 135 1.43 -11.87 -13.79
N ALA A 136 1.15 -11.34 -12.61
CA ALA A 136 0.36 -10.12 -12.48
C ALA A 136 1.17 -8.91 -12.99
N PRO A 137 0.56 -7.97 -13.74
CA PRO A 137 1.25 -6.77 -14.20
C PRO A 137 1.37 -5.79 -13.02
N LEU A 138 2.55 -5.74 -12.40
CA LEU A 138 2.78 -4.96 -11.17
C LEU A 138 3.88 -3.91 -11.35
N HIS A 139 3.80 -2.87 -10.53
CA HIS A 139 4.89 -2.04 -10.08
C HIS A 139 4.94 -2.08 -8.55
N TRP A 140 6.03 -1.63 -7.94
CA TRP A 140 6.24 -1.83 -6.52
C TRP A 140 6.60 -0.55 -5.80
N MET A 141 6.14 -0.44 -4.56
CA MET A 141 6.62 0.55 -3.60
C MET A 141 7.53 -0.16 -2.61
N LEU A 142 8.77 0.28 -2.54
CA LEU A 142 9.83 -0.23 -1.66
C LEU A 142 10.19 0.87 -0.67
N ALA A 143 10.17 0.58 0.63
CA ALA A 143 10.47 1.59 1.63
C ALA A 143 11.03 1.01 2.93
N ASP A 144 11.73 1.85 3.66
CA ASP A 144 12.06 1.69 5.07
C ASP A 144 11.93 3.04 5.80
N GLN A 145 12.42 3.10 7.03
CA GLN A 145 12.40 4.34 7.81
C GLN A 145 13.20 5.48 7.13
N ALA A 146 14.21 5.20 6.31
CA ALA A 146 15.08 6.21 5.71
C ALA A 146 14.65 6.61 4.31
N SER A 147 14.27 5.64 3.48
CA SER A 147 14.10 5.79 2.03
C SER A 147 12.78 5.22 1.54
N CYS A 148 12.27 5.78 0.44
CA CYS A 148 11.11 5.27 -0.28
C CYS A 148 11.35 5.36 -1.78
N TYR A 149 11.06 4.27 -2.50
CA TYR A 149 11.24 4.13 -3.94
C TYR A 149 9.99 3.56 -4.60
N VAL A 150 9.80 3.93 -5.87
CA VAL A 150 8.90 3.22 -6.79
C VAL A 150 9.74 2.45 -7.79
N VAL A 151 9.38 1.20 -8.01
CA VAL A 151 10.04 0.29 -8.95
C VAL A 151 9.06 -0.06 -10.05
N GLU A 152 9.38 0.25 -11.29
CA GLU A 152 8.58 -0.03 -12.48
C GLU A 152 9.39 -0.89 -13.45
N ALA A 153 8.89 -2.07 -13.79
CA ALA A 153 9.42 -2.90 -14.87
C ALA A 153 8.69 -2.51 -16.16
N VAL A 154 9.35 -1.78 -17.02
CA VAL A 154 8.81 -1.24 -18.28
C VAL A 154 9.63 -1.75 -19.48
N GLU A 155 9.26 -1.37 -20.70
CA GLU A 155 9.89 -1.86 -21.94
C GLU A 155 11.42 -1.64 -21.93
N GLU A 156 11.88 -0.50 -21.41
CA GLU A 156 13.32 -0.17 -21.33
C GLU A 156 14.04 -0.86 -20.16
N GLY A 157 13.34 -1.67 -19.36
CA GLY A 157 13.85 -2.38 -18.19
C GLY A 157 13.36 -1.81 -16.87
N VAL A 158 14.08 -2.13 -15.78
CA VAL A 158 13.70 -1.71 -14.43
C VAL A 158 14.05 -0.24 -14.21
N LYS A 159 13.05 0.56 -13.87
CA LYS A 159 13.19 1.96 -13.44
C LYS A 159 12.98 2.06 -11.93
N ILE A 160 13.81 2.84 -11.26
CA ILE A 160 13.74 3.05 -9.82
C ILE A 160 13.69 4.56 -9.58
N TYR A 161 12.57 5.02 -9.01
CA TYR A 161 12.34 6.43 -8.74
C TYR A 161 12.33 6.70 -7.23
N PRO A 162 13.08 7.69 -6.72
CA PRO A 162 12.85 8.19 -5.37
C PRO A 162 11.40 8.67 -5.23
N ASN A 163 10.75 8.29 -4.13
CA ASN A 163 9.37 8.69 -3.84
C ASN A 163 9.29 9.58 -2.59
N PRO A 164 9.49 10.90 -2.73
CA PRO A 164 9.46 11.82 -1.60
C PRO A 164 8.06 12.00 -1.00
N ILE A 165 7.01 11.72 -1.79
CA ILE A 165 5.62 11.82 -1.36
C ILE A 165 5.25 10.63 -0.45
N GLY A 166 5.83 9.45 -0.73
CA GLY A 166 5.53 8.23 -0.01
C GLY A 166 4.10 7.74 -0.24
N VAL A 167 3.60 7.89 -1.47
CA VAL A 167 2.33 7.37 -1.96
C VAL A 167 2.56 6.72 -3.31
N LEU A 168 1.91 5.58 -3.56
CA LEU A 168 1.84 4.95 -4.87
C LEU A 168 0.41 4.45 -5.09
N THR A 169 -0.10 4.64 -6.31
CA THR A 169 -1.39 4.11 -6.73
C THR A 169 -1.23 3.14 -7.91
N ASN A 170 -1.74 3.48 -9.08
CA ASN A 170 -1.65 2.64 -10.27
C ASN A 170 -1.18 3.48 -11.46
N ASN A 171 -1.67 3.17 -12.67
CA ASN A 171 -1.41 3.94 -13.89
C ASN A 171 -1.80 5.42 -13.75
N PRO A 172 -1.14 6.34 -14.47
CA PRO A 172 0.01 6.16 -15.35
C PRO A 172 1.33 5.91 -14.60
N PRO A 173 2.51 5.82 -15.30
CA PRO A 173 3.81 5.71 -14.64
C PRO A 173 4.07 6.78 -13.59
N PHE A 174 4.83 6.44 -12.57
CA PHE A 174 5.03 7.27 -11.37
C PHE A 174 5.45 8.72 -11.62
N PRO A 175 6.32 9.05 -12.59
CA PRO A 175 6.67 10.45 -12.87
C PRO A 175 5.47 11.34 -13.19
N PHE A 176 4.42 10.79 -13.84
CA PHE A 176 3.20 11.53 -14.10
C PHE A 176 2.53 11.99 -12.79
N HIS A 177 2.48 11.15 -11.77
CA HIS A 177 1.85 11.49 -10.50
C HIS A 177 2.59 12.62 -9.79
N LEU A 178 3.93 12.65 -9.87
CA LEU A 178 4.76 13.73 -9.33
C LEU A 178 4.55 15.06 -10.05
N ASP A 179 4.27 15.03 -11.34
CA ASP A 179 3.94 16.25 -12.09
C ASP A 179 2.47 16.65 -11.87
N TYR A 180 1.56 15.70 -11.84
CA TYR A 180 0.12 15.95 -11.69
C TYR A 180 -0.22 16.60 -10.34
N ILE A 181 0.42 16.20 -9.24
CA ILE A 181 0.16 16.75 -7.91
C ILE A 181 0.43 18.27 -7.83
N ARG A 182 1.28 18.81 -8.71
CA ARG A 182 1.60 20.25 -8.78
C ARG A 182 0.38 21.11 -9.11
N ASN A 183 -0.65 20.56 -9.73
CA ASN A 183 -1.90 21.27 -10.01
C ASN A 183 -2.71 21.57 -8.74
N PHE A 184 -2.35 20.97 -7.59
CA PHE A 184 -3.11 21.02 -6.34
C PHE A 184 -2.37 21.76 -5.21
N LEU A 185 -1.33 22.53 -5.52
CA LEU A 185 -0.54 23.28 -4.53
C LEU A 185 -1.34 24.37 -3.79
N HIS A 186 -2.52 24.72 -4.28
CA HIS A 186 -3.42 25.67 -3.64
C HIS A 186 -4.27 25.05 -2.52
N LEU A 187 -4.29 23.72 -2.41
CA LEU A 187 -5.06 23.05 -1.38
C LEU A 187 -4.43 23.20 0.00
N SER A 188 -5.25 23.47 1.00
CA SER A 188 -4.86 23.63 2.40
C SER A 188 -5.93 23.07 3.32
N PRO A 189 -5.60 22.55 4.52
CA PRO A 189 -6.57 22.25 5.56
C PRO A 189 -7.14 23.52 6.20
N GLU A 190 -6.51 24.67 6.00
CA GLU A 190 -6.89 25.94 6.58
C GLU A 190 -8.06 26.60 5.84
N THR A 191 -8.75 27.50 6.52
CA THR A 191 -9.79 28.35 5.91
C THR A 191 -9.14 29.31 4.92
N PRO A 192 -9.58 29.37 3.64
CA PRO A 192 -8.93 30.20 2.64
C PRO A 192 -9.16 31.69 2.88
N GLU A 193 -8.11 32.50 2.63
CA GLU A 193 -8.25 33.94 2.50
C GLU A 193 -8.87 34.32 1.13
N ASN A 194 -9.47 35.52 1.06
CA ASN A 194 -9.99 36.05 -0.21
C ASN A 194 -8.85 36.48 -1.15
N HIS A 195 -8.43 35.60 -2.03
CA HIS A 195 -7.52 35.90 -3.14
C HIS A 195 -8.25 36.18 -4.46
N PHE A 196 -9.55 35.95 -4.52
CA PHE A 196 -10.34 36.07 -5.76
C PHE A 196 -10.55 37.52 -6.19
N ALA A 197 -10.91 38.42 -5.25
CA ALA A 197 -11.25 39.78 -5.58
C ALA A 197 -10.95 40.75 -4.42
N LYS A 198 -9.67 40.96 -4.07
CA LYS A 198 -9.26 41.89 -3.00
C LYS A 198 -9.81 43.30 -3.19
N ARG A 199 -9.95 43.78 -4.44
CA ARG A 199 -10.51 45.12 -4.75
C ARG A 199 -12.00 45.22 -4.40
N LEU A 200 -12.73 44.12 -4.32
CA LEU A 200 -14.14 44.13 -3.99
C LEU A 200 -14.38 44.53 -2.54
N GLU A 201 -13.46 44.19 -1.65
CA GLU A 201 -13.50 44.60 -0.23
C GLU A 201 -13.30 46.14 -0.04
N SER A 202 -12.48 46.77 -0.90
CA SER A 202 -12.22 48.18 -0.91
C SER A 202 -13.23 49.03 -1.74
N ALA A 203 -14.09 48.35 -2.52
CA ALA A 203 -15.05 49.05 -3.41
C ALA A 203 -16.28 49.59 -2.70
N GLY A 204 -16.30 49.65 -1.36
CA GLY A 204 -17.30 50.39 -0.58
C GLY A 204 -18.71 49.77 -0.59
N PHE A 205 -18.80 48.43 -0.79
CA PHE A 205 -20.05 47.73 -0.52
C PHE A 205 -20.38 47.82 0.98
N GLN A 206 -20.99 48.92 1.37
CA GLN A 206 -21.52 49.13 2.71
C GLN A 206 -22.77 48.28 2.88
N GLY A 207 -22.60 47.03 3.21
CA GLY A 207 -23.67 46.08 3.42
C GLY A 207 -23.23 44.86 4.23
N LYS A 208 -24.22 44.08 4.65
CA LYS A 208 -24.02 42.80 5.38
C LYS A 208 -23.35 41.71 4.55
N TRP A 209 -23.06 41.95 3.25
CA TRP A 209 -22.45 40.98 2.37
C TRP A 209 -20.95 41.09 2.41
N ARG A 210 -20.27 40.00 2.70
CA ARG A 210 -18.82 39.85 2.65
C ARG A 210 -18.47 38.62 1.83
N LEU A 211 -17.41 38.72 1.01
CA LEU A 211 -16.86 37.57 0.30
C LEU A 211 -15.92 36.79 1.23
N THR A 212 -16.53 36.06 2.15
CA THR A 212 -15.85 35.24 3.17
C THR A 212 -16.24 33.78 3.01
N PRO A 213 -15.40 32.84 3.46
CA PRO A 213 -15.76 31.43 3.51
C PRO A 213 -17.08 31.21 4.24
N TYR A 214 -17.88 30.28 3.75
CA TYR A 214 -19.21 29.94 4.33
C TYR A 214 -19.19 28.68 5.23
N GLY A 215 -18.02 28.00 5.35
CA GLY A 215 -17.86 26.82 6.19
C GLY A 215 -16.40 26.37 6.31
N GLU A 216 -16.19 25.44 7.23
CA GLU A 216 -14.89 24.79 7.42
C GLU A 216 -14.56 23.86 6.25
N GLY A 217 -13.24 23.58 6.05
CA GLY A 217 -12.75 22.68 5.02
C GLY A 217 -12.72 23.26 3.60
N MET A 218 -13.04 24.56 3.44
CA MET A 218 -13.06 25.20 2.12
C MET A 218 -11.68 25.37 1.48
N GLY A 219 -10.60 25.30 2.25
CA GLY A 219 -9.22 25.26 1.72
C GLY A 219 -8.93 24.00 0.90
N ALA A 220 -9.73 22.95 1.07
CA ALA A 220 -9.62 21.73 0.28
C ALA A 220 -10.57 21.68 -0.93
N ILE A 221 -11.21 22.79 -1.31
CA ILE A 221 -12.05 22.83 -2.52
C ILE A 221 -11.19 22.55 -3.75
N GLY A 222 -11.59 21.53 -4.53
CA GLY A 222 -10.82 21.03 -5.67
C GLY A 222 -9.98 19.79 -5.36
N LEU A 223 -9.95 19.32 -4.10
CA LEU A 223 -9.38 18.01 -3.78
C LEU A 223 -10.15 16.93 -4.53
N PRO A 224 -9.48 16.12 -5.40
CA PRO A 224 -10.17 15.11 -6.20
C PRO A 224 -10.95 14.12 -5.33
N GLY A 225 -12.21 13.88 -5.68
CA GLY A 225 -13.11 12.97 -4.95
C GLY A 225 -13.38 11.64 -5.68
N ASP A 226 -13.00 11.55 -6.94
CA ASP A 226 -13.15 10.32 -7.71
C ASP A 226 -12.08 9.29 -7.33
N VAL A 227 -12.26 8.04 -7.75
CA VAL A 227 -11.42 6.90 -7.37
C VAL A 227 -10.37 6.52 -8.43
N SER A 228 -10.15 7.37 -9.44
CA SER A 228 -9.07 7.16 -10.41
C SER A 228 -7.70 7.16 -9.73
N PRO A 229 -6.68 6.49 -10.31
CA PRO A 229 -5.36 6.43 -9.69
C PRO A 229 -4.74 7.79 -9.38
N ALA A 230 -4.84 8.75 -10.32
CA ALA A 230 -4.28 10.08 -10.12
C ALA A 230 -5.01 10.86 -9.01
N SER A 231 -6.33 10.76 -8.94
CA SER A 231 -7.13 11.38 -7.89
C SER A 231 -6.85 10.78 -6.51
N ARG A 232 -6.75 9.45 -6.42
CA ARG A 232 -6.37 8.77 -5.16
C ARG A 232 -4.95 9.13 -4.72
N PHE A 233 -4.01 9.29 -5.67
CA PHE A 233 -2.65 9.73 -5.37
C PHE A 233 -2.65 11.11 -4.70
N VAL A 234 -3.33 12.09 -5.29
CA VAL A 234 -3.46 13.45 -4.74
C VAL A 234 -4.16 13.44 -3.39
N ARG A 235 -5.31 12.73 -3.30
CA ARG A 235 -6.11 12.66 -2.08
C ARG A 235 -5.36 11.99 -0.93
N ALA A 236 -4.72 10.83 -1.17
CA ALA A 236 -3.93 10.15 -0.17
C ALA A 236 -2.74 11.01 0.29
N SER A 237 -2.08 11.72 -0.64
CA SER A 237 -1.00 12.65 -0.34
C SER A 237 -1.47 13.79 0.55
N PHE A 238 -2.59 14.43 0.20
CA PHE A 238 -3.17 15.52 0.99
C PHE A 238 -3.53 15.07 2.41
N LEU A 239 -4.25 13.95 2.54
CA LEU A 239 -4.63 13.39 3.83
C LEU A 239 -3.41 13.03 4.68
N LYS A 240 -2.42 12.36 4.08
CA LYS A 240 -1.20 11.93 4.75
C LYS A 240 -0.38 13.12 5.28
N TRP A 241 -0.14 14.12 4.44
CA TRP A 241 0.78 15.21 4.77
C TRP A 241 0.17 16.31 5.63
N ASN A 242 -1.17 16.36 5.74
CA ASN A 242 -1.87 17.30 6.61
C ASN A 242 -2.46 16.61 7.86
N SER A 243 -2.27 15.29 8.02
CA SER A 243 -2.79 14.60 9.20
C SER A 243 -2.01 14.95 10.47
N VAL A 244 -2.74 15.08 11.56
CA VAL A 244 -2.21 15.26 12.91
C VAL A 244 -2.52 13.99 13.69
N CYS A 245 -1.52 13.43 14.37
CA CYS A 245 -1.62 12.16 15.07
C CYS A 245 -1.52 12.36 16.58
N GLY A 246 -2.10 11.44 17.35
CA GLY A 246 -1.83 11.29 18.78
C GLY A 246 -0.43 10.76 19.04
N GLU A 247 -0.06 10.67 20.33
CA GLU A 247 1.32 10.37 20.74
C GLU A 247 1.59 8.86 20.95
N ASP A 248 0.56 8.02 20.98
CA ASP A 248 0.66 6.58 21.21
C ASP A 248 0.51 5.77 19.91
N ALA A 249 0.99 4.53 19.94
CA ALA A 249 0.99 3.66 18.77
C ALA A 249 -0.43 3.32 18.26
N GLU A 250 -1.39 3.22 19.15
CA GLU A 250 -2.79 2.94 18.84
C GLU A 250 -3.40 4.11 18.06
N ALA A 251 -3.11 5.35 18.47
CA ALA A 251 -3.54 6.56 17.76
C ALA A 251 -2.87 6.64 16.37
N GLU A 252 -1.59 6.31 16.27
CA GLU A 252 -0.86 6.29 14.99
C GLU A 252 -1.41 5.25 14.02
N ILE A 253 -1.69 4.04 14.51
CA ILE A 253 -2.32 2.97 13.72
C ILE A 253 -3.72 3.40 13.27
N SER A 254 -4.53 3.95 14.17
CA SER A 254 -5.85 4.48 13.85
C SER A 254 -5.78 5.56 12.77
N GLN A 255 -4.86 6.53 12.91
CA GLN A 255 -4.65 7.58 11.92
C GLN A 255 -4.22 7.02 10.55
N PHE A 256 -3.36 6.01 10.54
CA PHE A 256 -2.95 5.34 9.31
C PHE A 256 -4.14 4.74 8.55
N PHE A 257 -5.02 4.03 9.26
CA PHE A 257 -6.23 3.46 8.67
C PHE A 257 -7.19 4.55 8.17
N HIS A 258 -7.37 5.65 8.91
CA HIS A 258 -8.21 6.77 8.47
C HIS A 258 -7.70 7.44 7.17
N ILE A 259 -6.38 7.56 7.00
CA ILE A 259 -5.82 8.07 5.73
C ILE A 259 -6.21 7.16 4.57
N LEU A 260 -6.05 5.84 4.72
CA LEU A 260 -6.39 4.87 3.68
C LEU A 260 -7.91 4.71 3.47
N ASP A 261 -8.72 4.89 4.50
CA ASP A 261 -10.19 4.94 4.38
C ASP A 261 -10.65 6.07 3.46
N GLY A 262 -9.93 7.20 3.48
CA GLY A 262 -10.19 8.33 2.60
C GLY A 262 -10.06 8.03 1.10
N VAL A 263 -9.44 6.90 0.73
CA VAL A 263 -9.24 6.44 -0.66
C VAL A 263 -9.67 4.98 -0.87
N SER A 264 -10.47 4.45 0.05
CA SER A 264 -11.01 3.09 -0.04
C SER A 264 -12.15 3.00 -1.06
N MET A 265 -12.34 1.81 -1.63
CA MET A 265 -13.39 1.56 -2.62
C MET A 265 -14.61 0.91 -1.98
N VAL A 266 -15.71 1.63 -2.03
CA VAL A 266 -17.02 1.14 -1.61
C VAL A 266 -17.63 0.32 -2.74
N ARG A 267 -18.21 -0.84 -2.41
CA ARG A 267 -18.88 -1.70 -3.40
C ARG A 267 -19.95 -0.93 -4.17
N GLY A 268 -19.85 -0.93 -5.48
CA GLY A 268 -20.71 -0.18 -6.39
C GLY A 268 -20.11 1.14 -6.86
N SER A 269 -19.02 1.63 -6.27
CA SER A 269 -18.35 2.86 -6.73
C SER A 269 -17.46 2.67 -7.97
N VAL A 270 -17.01 1.44 -8.21
CA VAL A 270 -16.19 1.07 -9.37
C VAL A 270 -16.70 -0.23 -9.96
N GLN A 271 -16.93 -0.22 -11.27
CA GLN A 271 -17.33 -1.39 -12.02
C GLN A 271 -16.27 -1.71 -13.09
N THR A 272 -15.87 -2.99 -13.16
CA THR A 272 -14.97 -3.46 -14.21
C THR A 272 -15.68 -3.58 -15.54
N GLU A 273 -14.94 -3.73 -16.64
CA GLU A 273 -15.51 -3.98 -17.97
C GLU A 273 -16.38 -5.24 -18.01
N GLU A 274 -16.09 -6.22 -17.14
CA GLU A 274 -16.88 -7.46 -17.00
C GLU A 274 -18.14 -7.29 -16.13
N GLY A 275 -18.42 -6.09 -15.63
CA GLY A 275 -19.58 -5.79 -14.80
C GLY A 275 -19.46 -6.16 -13.33
N LYS A 276 -18.29 -6.58 -12.87
CA LYS A 276 -17.99 -6.86 -11.45
C LYS A 276 -17.66 -5.57 -10.72
N TYR A 277 -17.80 -5.57 -9.38
CA TYR A 277 -17.48 -4.42 -8.55
C TYR A 277 -16.13 -4.58 -7.87
N GLU A 278 -15.22 -3.62 -8.07
CA GLU A 278 -14.02 -3.54 -7.24
C GLU A 278 -14.35 -3.01 -5.84
N THR A 279 -13.72 -3.59 -4.84
CA THR A 279 -13.81 -3.16 -3.44
C THR A 279 -12.43 -3.19 -2.81
N THR A 280 -12.22 -2.41 -1.77
CA THR A 280 -11.02 -2.56 -0.94
C THR A 280 -11.14 -3.87 -0.15
N ILE A 281 -10.57 -4.96 -0.69
CA ILE A 281 -10.66 -6.31 -0.09
C ILE A 281 -10.11 -6.30 1.32
N TYR A 282 -8.96 -5.64 1.50
CA TYR A 282 -8.38 -5.36 2.80
C TYR A 282 -7.56 -4.07 2.77
N THR A 283 -7.41 -3.50 3.96
CA THR A 283 -6.43 -2.45 4.27
C THR A 283 -5.42 -3.03 5.24
N CYS A 284 -4.13 -2.83 5.01
CA CYS A 284 -3.09 -3.21 5.95
C CYS A 284 -2.25 -2.02 6.42
N CYS A 285 -1.67 -2.19 7.60
CA CYS A 285 -0.69 -1.29 8.20
C CYS A 285 0.41 -2.15 8.82
N ILE A 286 1.65 -1.95 8.43
CA ILE A 286 2.80 -2.63 8.99
C ILE A 286 3.57 -1.65 9.87
N ARG A 287 3.90 -2.04 11.08
CA ARG A 287 4.87 -1.40 11.98
C ARG A 287 6.17 -2.20 11.91
N PRO A 288 7.05 -1.90 10.94
CA PRO A 288 8.08 -2.86 10.52
C PRO A 288 9.20 -3.05 11.56
N ARG A 289 9.51 -2.02 12.36
CA ARG A 289 10.50 -2.13 13.45
C ARG A 289 10.08 -3.13 14.52
N GLU A 290 8.79 -3.13 14.83
CA GLU A 290 8.21 -4.03 15.83
C GLU A 290 7.72 -5.35 15.22
N GLY A 291 7.83 -5.51 13.89
CA GLY A 291 7.44 -6.72 13.19
C GLY A 291 5.93 -6.98 13.20
N ILE A 292 5.09 -5.97 13.37
CA ILE A 292 3.65 -6.17 13.52
C ILE A 292 2.93 -5.82 12.22
N TYR A 293 2.11 -6.75 11.75
CA TYR A 293 1.23 -6.61 10.60
C TYR A 293 -0.22 -6.47 11.06
N TYR A 294 -0.81 -5.29 10.87
CA TYR A 294 -2.21 -5.02 11.15
C TYR A 294 -3.02 -5.06 9.86
N TYR A 295 -4.28 -5.51 9.94
CA TYR A 295 -5.18 -5.47 8.81
C TYR A 295 -6.64 -5.35 9.26
N LYS A 296 -7.49 -4.87 8.35
CA LYS A 296 -8.94 -5.01 8.36
C LYS A 296 -9.41 -5.40 6.96
N THR A 297 -10.56 -6.06 6.86
CA THR A 297 -11.13 -6.47 5.56
C THR A 297 -12.38 -5.65 5.26
N TYR A 298 -12.87 -5.72 4.02
CA TYR A 298 -14.15 -5.10 3.65
C TYR A 298 -15.30 -5.60 4.52
N ASP A 299 -15.29 -6.89 4.83
CA ASP A 299 -16.37 -7.57 5.57
C ASP A 299 -16.15 -7.59 7.10
N ASP A 300 -15.00 -7.09 7.60
CA ASP A 300 -14.72 -6.90 9.04
C ASP A 300 -13.85 -5.66 9.27
N SER A 301 -14.46 -4.61 9.79
CA SER A 301 -13.78 -3.34 10.09
C SER A 301 -12.93 -3.38 11.37
N GLN A 302 -12.98 -4.48 12.15
CA GLN A 302 -12.13 -4.65 13.32
C GLN A 302 -10.68 -4.86 12.89
N ILE A 303 -9.77 -4.07 13.43
CA ILE A 303 -8.34 -4.24 13.20
C ILE A 303 -7.88 -5.54 13.86
N CYS A 304 -7.20 -6.39 13.08
CA CYS A 304 -6.52 -7.59 13.53
C CYS A 304 -5.02 -7.39 13.39
N GLY A 305 -4.22 -8.02 14.25
CA GLY A 305 -2.76 -7.96 14.20
C GLY A 305 -2.13 -9.35 14.26
N VAL A 306 -0.97 -9.49 13.61
CA VAL A 306 -0.06 -10.64 13.71
C VAL A 306 1.32 -10.08 13.98
N ASP A 307 2.02 -10.64 14.97
CA ASP A 307 3.34 -10.22 15.41
C ASP A 307 4.37 -11.27 14.96
N LEU A 308 5.30 -10.85 14.10
CA LEU A 308 6.42 -11.67 13.60
C LEU A 308 7.26 -12.27 14.73
N PHE A 309 7.49 -11.49 15.79
CA PHE A 309 8.38 -11.89 16.88
C PHE A 309 7.70 -12.77 17.95
N GLN A 310 6.38 -12.98 17.85
CA GLN A 310 5.69 -14.03 18.61
C GLN A 310 5.77 -15.40 17.94
N GLU A 311 6.30 -15.47 16.70
CA GLU A 311 6.46 -16.72 15.96
C GLU A 311 7.86 -17.32 16.15
N ASP A 312 8.03 -18.61 15.80
CA ASP A 312 9.35 -19.23 15.70
C ASP A 312 10.09 -18.72 14.45
N ILE A 313 10.68 -17.52 14.58
CA ILE A 313 11.41 -16.88 13.47
C ILE A 313 12.66 -17.64 13.02
N ASN A 314 13.13 -18.64 13.77
CA ASN A 314 14.25 -19.51 13.40
C ASN A 314 13.78 -20.87 12.87
N GLY A 315 12.48 -21.08 12.74
CA GLY A 315 11.88 -22.28 12.19
C GLY A 315 12.12 -22.46 10.69
N ARG A 316 11.47 -23.49 10.14
CA ARG A 316 11.54 -23.87 8.71
C ARG A 316 10.17 -23.95 8.03
N THR A 317 9.10 -23.66 8.74
CA THR A 317 7.73 -23.78 8.24
C THR A 317 7.00 -22.45 8.33
N LEU A 318 6.16 -22.18 7.34
CA LEU A 318 5.31 -20.99 7.35
C LEU A 318 4.30 -21.05 8.48
N SER A 319 4.09 -19.93 9.18
CA SER A 319 2.88 -19.69 9.96
C SER A 319 1.89 -18.92 9.10
N VAL A 320 0.64 -19.39 9.04
CA VAL A 320 -0.37 -18.83 8.14
C VAL A 320 -1.66 -18.57 8.89
N TYR A 321 -2.21 -17.38 8.75
CA TYR A 321 -3.41 -16.92 9.44
C TYR A 321 -4.50 -16.54 8.44
N GLU A 322 -5.68 -17.14 8.58
CA GLU A 322 -6.87 -16.80 7.79
C GLU A 322 -7.35 -15.39 8.15
N VAL A 323 -7.61 -14.58 7.13
CA VAL A 323 -8.18 -13.24 7.35
C VAL A 323 -9.61 -13.32 7.87
N LYS A 324 -10.00 -12.37 8.73
CA LYS A 324 -11.36 -12.30 9.26
C LYS A 324 -12.27 -11.64 8.25
N ARG A 325 -13.39 -12.32 7.92
CA ARG A 325 -14.33 -11.90 6.87
C ARG A 325 -15.76 -11.76 7.36
N ARG A 326 -15.97 -11.67 8.67
CA ARG A 326 -17.30 -11.47 9.26
C ARG A 326 -17.25 -10.31 10.21
N GLN A 327 -18.07 -9.28 9.94
CA GLN A 327 -18.16 -8.09 10.79
C GLN A 327 -18.46 -8.47 12.23
N ARG A 328 -17.60 -8.03 13.12
CA ARG A 328 -17.74 -8.21 14.56
C ARG A 328 -18.25 -6.91 15.17
N VAL A 329 -19.31 -7.01 15.95
CA VAL A 329 -19.88 -5.88 16.69
C VAL A 329 -19.69 -6.11 18.17
N ILE A 330 -19.04 -5.16 18.85
CA ILE A 330 -18.88 -5.17 20.31
C ILE A 330 -20.08 -4.46 20.91
N TRP A 331 -20.96 -5.22 21.58
CA TRP A 331 -22.15 -4.69 22.23
C TRP A 331 -21.80 -4.10 23.60
N GLN A 332 -22.00 -2.78 23.77
CA GLN A 332 -21.70 -2.10 25.04
C GLN A 332 -22.73 -2.37 26.15
N ASN A 333 -23.96 -2.69 25.78
CA ASN A 333 -25.07 -2.90 26.71
C ASN A 333 -25.29 -4.36 27.16
N GLY A 334 -24.27 -5.19 27.01
CA GLY A 334 -24.22 -6.56 27.54
C GLY A 334 -25.02 -7.59 26.74
N GLY A 335 -24.36 -8.70 26.43
CA GLY A 335 -24.96 -9.98 26.07
C GLY A 335 -25.26 -10.24 24.62
N ASN A 336 -24.46 -11.15 24.04
CA ASN A 336 -24.67 -11.92 22.80
C ASN A 336 -25.97 -12.76 22.83
N LYS A 337 -27.13 -12.14 23.00
CA LYS A 337 -28.41 -12.86 22.99
C LYS A 337 -29.12 -12.91 21.64
N ARG A 338 -28.48 -12.45 20.53
CA ARG A 338 -29.11 -12.40 19.19
C ARG A 338 -28.44 -13.24 18.09
N ASN A 339 -27.44 -14.05 18.41
CA ASN A 339 -26.76 -14.91 17.41
C ASN A 339 -27.11 -16.40 17.55
N GLU A 340 -28.23 -16.76 18.14
CA GLU A 340 -28.81 -18.11 18.08
C GLU A 340 -30.13 -17.99 17.31
N GLY A 341 -30.07 -18.08 15.98
CA GLY A 341 -31.20 -18.10 15.06
C GLY A 341 -30.70 -18.37 13.64
#